data_fab1f9f5f68a39f48a32534de5fa55c0
#
_entry.id   fab1f9f5f68a39f48a32534de5fa55c0
#
_cell.length_a   1.000
_cell.length_b   1.000
_cell.length_c   1.000
_cell.angle_alpha   90.00
_cell.angle_beta   90.00
_cell.angle_gamma   90.00
#
_symmetry.space_group_name_H-M   'P 1'
#
loop_
_entity.id
_entity.type
_entity.pdbx_description
1 polymer ?
#
loop_
_entity_poly.entity_id
_entity_poly.type
_entity_poly.pdbx_seq_one_letter_code
_entity_poly.pdbx_strand_id
1 'polypeptide(L)'
;MTHAVMVMMTDVPDDLEAEYNRWYNEIHLPEVLTVPGVLSGRRFRVQGEGVRYMALYELESPDVVASPAYLSWRANSASTQAWSGRFTVLRCLVYEQIYPPA
;
A
#
# COMPACT_ATOMS: atom_id res chain seq x y z
N MET A 1 1.88 22.04 -4.74
CA MET A 1 1.49 20.62 -4.86
C MET A 1 1.20 20.08 -3.47
N THR A 2 0.09 19.37 -3.28
CA THR A 2 -0.33 18.88 -2.00
C THR A 2 0.17 17.46 -1.79
N HIS A 3 0.97 17.23 -0.75
CA HIS A 3 1.41 15.91 -0.38
C HIS A 3 0.23 15.09 0.18
N ALA A 4 0.33 13.78 0.03
CA ALA A 4 -0.68 12.86 0.51
C ALA A 4 -0.03 11.58 1.04
N VAL A 5 -0.82 10.78 1.72
CA VAL A 5 -0.45 9.42 2.10
C VAL A 5 -1.56 8.46 1.70
N MET A 6 -1.19 7.29 1.24
CA MET A 6 -2.11 6.19 1.04
C MET A 6 -1.93 5.21 2.18
N VAL A 7 -3.04 4.88 2.84
CA VAL A 7 -3.05 3.94 3.96
C VAL A 7 -3.79 2.69 3.52
N MET A 8 -3.10 1.56 3.56
CA MET A 8 -3.64 0.26 3.18
C MET A 8 -3.67 -0.64 4.42
N MET A 9 -4.87 -0.95 4.89
CA MET A 9 -5.05 -1.83 6.04
C MET A 9 -5.46 -3.21 5.58
N THR A 10 -4.67 -4.22 5.97
CA THR A 10 -4.86 -5.58 5.47
C THR A 10 -4.78 -6.60 6.60
N ASP A 11 -5.39 -7.76 6.35
CA ASP A 11 -5.24 -8.93 7.18
C ASP A 11 -5.01 -10.16 6.29
N VAL A 12 -4.50 -11.22 6.89
CA VAL A 12 -4.15 -12.44 6.19
C VAL A 12 -4.37 -13.64 7.12
N PRO A 13 -4.78 -14.80 6.60
CA PRO A 13 -4.86 -16.01 7.42
C PRO A 13 -3.52 -16.35 8.07
N ASP A 14 -3.57 -16.88 9.29
CA ASP A 14 -2.37 -17.16 10.06
C ASP A 14 -1.39 -18.08 9.34
N ASP A 15 -1.89 -19.06 8.61
CA ASP A 15 -1.07 -20.02 7.86
C ASP A 15 -0.35 -19.41 6.65
N LEU A 16 -0.78 -18.24 6.19
CA LEU A 16 -0.16 -17.51 5.09
C LEU A 16 0.68 -16.32 5.56
N GLU A 17 0.69 -16.03 6.84
CA GLU A 17 1.26 -14.79 7.36
C GLU A 17 2.76 -14.65 7.04
N ALA A 18 3.54 -15.69 7.22
CA ALA A 18 4.98 -15.63 6.96
C ALA A 18 5.27 -15.36 5.48
N GLU A 19 4.57 -16.06 4.58
CA GLU A 19 4.72 -15.86 3.14
C GLU A 19 4.24 -14.47 2.71
N TYR A 20 3.13 -14.01 3.29
CA TYR A 20 2.57 -12.70 3.03
C TYR A 20 3.57 -11.58 3.37
N ASN A 21 4.18 -11.67 4.56
CA ASN A 21 5.17 -10.68 4.98
C ASN A 21 6.40 -10.68 4.08
N ARG A 22 6.87 -11.86 3.68
CA ARG A 22 8.01 -11.96 2.77
C ARG A 22 7.69 -11.35 1.42
N TRP A 23 6.54 -11.72 0.84
CA TRP A 23 6.11 -11.17 -0.45
C TRP A 23 5.95 -9.67 -0.39
N TYR A 24 5.29 -9.17 0.66
CA TYR A 24 5.02 -7.73 0.79
C TYR A 24 6.32 -6.95 0.92
N ASN A 25 7.24 -7.42 1.77
CA ASN A 25 8.49 -6.72 2.03
C ASN A 25 9.47 -6.79 0.85
N GLU A 26 9.58 -7.95 0.22
CA GLU A 26 10.63 -8.20 -0.78
C GLU A 26 10.18 -7.92 -2.22
N ILE A 27 8.87 -8.00 -2.50
CA ILE A 27 8.35 -7.91 -3.85
C ILE A 27 7.36 -6.76 -3.99
N HIS A 28 6.29 -6.78 -3.21
CA HIS A 28 5.16 -5.88 -3.42
C HIS A 28 5.52 -4.42 -3.12
N LEU A 29 6.07 -4.15 -1.95
CA LEU A 29 6.42 -2.78 -1.55
C LEU A 29 7.48 -2.17 -2.48
N PRO A 30 8.58 -2.88 -2.81
CA PRO A 30 9.52 -2.36 -3.81
C PRO A 30 8.87 -2.10 -5.16
N GLU A 31 7.91 -2.93 -5.58
CA GLU A 31 7.21 -2.76 -6.83
C GLU A 31 6.34 -1.50 -6.83
N VAL A 32 5.61 -1.25 -5.73
CA VAL A 32 4.82 -0.03 -5.57
C VAL A 32 5.71 1.22 -5.66
N LEU A 33 6.92 1.14 -5.12
CA LEU A 33 7.85 2.27 -5.14
C LEU A 33 8.38 2.60 -6.53
N THR A 34 8.16 1.75 -7.53
CA THR A 34 8.50 2.07 -8.91
C THR A 34 7.46 2.96 -9.60
N VAL A 35 6.28 3.10 -9.01
CA VAL A 35 5.22 3.93 -9.61
C VAL A 35 5.56 5.40 -9.44
N PRO A 36 5.57 6.18 -10.53
CA PRO A 36 5.84 7.62 -10.44
C PRO A 36 4.90 8.31 -9.47
N GLY A 37 5.46 9.13 -8.59
CA GLY A 37 4.71 9.87 -7.57
C GLY A 37 4.59 9.16 -6.23
N VAL A 38 4.95 7.88 -6.13
CA VAL A 38 5.07 7.19 -4.85
C VAL A 38 6.48 7.44 -4.32
N LEU A 39 6.57 8.13 -3.18
CA LEU A 39 7.84 8.64 -2.67
C LEU A 39 8.50 7.69 -1.68
N SER A 40 7.72 7.01 -0.85
CA SER A 40 8.22 6.08 0.15
C SER A 40 7.12 5.13 0.58
N GLY A 41 7.51 4.05 1.25
CA GLY A 41 6.56 3.09 1.78
C GLY A 41 7.10 2.45 3.05
N ARG A 42 6.21 2.24 4.02
CA ARG A 42 6.53 1.61 5.30
C ARG A 42 5.39 0.72 5.72
N ARG A 43 5.72 -0.32 6.46
CA ARG A 43 4.74 -1.25 6.99
C ARG A 43 4.71 -1.21 8.50
N PHE A 44 3.51 -1.40 9.05
CA PHE A 44 3.27 -1.35 10.49
C PHE A 44 2.41 -2.54 10.90
N ARG A 45 2.63 -3.01 12.12
CA ARG A 45 1.80 -4.03 12.77
C ARG A 45 1.05 -3.39 13.92
N VAL A 46 -0.23 -3.74 14.09
CA VAL A 46 -1.03 -3.24 15.20
C VAL A 46 -0.42 -3.65 16.55
N GLN A 47 -0.50 -2.75 17.51
CA GLN A 47 -0.22 -3.04 18.90
C GLN A 47 -1.56 -3.25 19.61
N GLY A 48 -1.82 -4.47 20.06
CA GLY A 48 -3.11 -4.82 20.65
C GLY A 48 -4.13 -5.21 19.58
N GLU A 49 -5.38 -4.82 19.80
CA GLU A 49 -6.49 -5.17 18.92
C GLU A 49 -6.60 -4.22 17.75
N GLY A 50 -7.14 -4.73 16.65
CA GLY A 50 -7.36 -3.96 15.42
C GLY A 50 -6.93 -4.72 14.19
N VAL A 51 -6.95 -4.04 13.05
CA VAL A 51 -6.48 -4.62 11.78
C VAL A 51 -4.98 -4.87 11.89
N ARG A 52 -4.56 -6.09 11.58
CA ARG A 52 -3.20 -6.57 11.88
C ARG A 52 -2.10 -5.76 11.20
N TYR A 53 -2.25 -5.44 9.93
CA TYR A 53 -1.22 -4.78 9.14
C TYR A 53 -1.70 -3.48 8.52
N MET A 54 -0.79 -2.52 8.46
CA MET A 54 -0.98 -1.28 7.74
C MET A 54 0.28 -0.98 6.93
N ALA A 55 0.09 -0.64 5.66
CA ALA A 55 1.15 -0.06 4.84
C ALA A 55 0.83 1.41 4.61
N LEU A 56 1.85 2.26 4.73
CA LEU A 56 1.71 3.69 4.53
C LEU A 56 2.66 4.12 3.44
N TYR A 57 2.10 4.69 2.37
CA TYR A 57 2.87 5.20 1.23
C TYR A 57 2.76 6.71 1.18
N GLU A 58 3.91 7.39 1.13
CA GLU A 58 3.91 8.82 0.87
C GLU A 58 3.74 9.05 -0.63
N LEU A 59 2.86 9.96 -0.97
CA LEU A 59 2.52 10.30 -2.34
C LEU A 59 2.86 11.76 -2.63
N GLU A 60 3.31 12.02 -3.84
CA GLU A 60 3.56 13.37 -4.32
C GLU A 60 2.29 14.22 -4.29
N SER A 61 1.14 13.61 -4.60
CA SER A 61 -0.18 14.23 -4.50
C SER A 61 -1.26 13.16 -4.40
N PRO A 62 -2.49 13.53 -3.99
CA PRO A 62 -3.61 12.57 -3.98
C PRO A 62 -3.91 11.96 -5.35
N ASP A 63 -3.58 12.68 -6.41
CA ASP A 63 -3.89 12.27 -7.78
C ASP A 63 -3.06 11.08 -8.28
N VAL A 64 -2.00 10.72 -7.55
CA VAL A 64 -1.12 9.60 -7.94
C VAL A 64 -1.91 8.31 -8.14
N VAL A 65 -2.88 8.03 -7.24
CA VAL A 65 -3.67 6.79 -7.30
C VAL A 65 -4.67 6.77 -8.47
N ALA A 66 -4.90 7.90 -9.10
CA ALA A 66 -5.73 8.01 -10.31
C ALA A 66 -4.88 8.18 -11.57
N SER A 67 -3.55 8.22 -11.44
CA SER A 67 -2.66 8.40 -12.57
C SER A 67 -2.67 7.18 -13.50
N PRO A 68 -2.44 7.38 -14.81
CA PRO A 68 -2.35 6.25 -15.74
C PRO A 68 -1.27 5.25 -15.35
N ALA A 69 -0.13 5.71 -14.82
CA ALA A 69 0.96 4.84 -14.38
C ALA A 69 0.55 3.94 -13.22
N TYR A 70 -0.13 4.49 -12.20
CA TYR A 70 -0.60 3.72 -11.07
C TYR A 70 -1.65 2.70 -11.49
N LEU A 71 -2.64 3.13 -12.28
CA LEU A 71 -3.72 2.25 -12.74
C LEU A 71 -3.19 1.12 -13.62
N SER A 72 -2.24 1.43 -14.50
CA SER A 72 -1.61 0.42 -15.34
C SER A 72 -0.81 -0.59 -14.52
N TRP A 73 -0.02 -0.13 -13.55
CA TRP A 73 0.72 -1.02 -12.67
C TRP A 73 -0.23 -1.94 -11.91
N ARG A 74 -1.27 -1.38 -11.32
CA ARG A 74 -2.24 -2.15 -10.52
C ARG A 74 -2.94 -3.22 -11.36
N ALA A 75 -3.29 -2.90 -12.61
CA ALA A 75 -3.97 -3.82 -13.50
C ALA A 75 -3.06 -4.95 -14.00
N ASN A 76 -1.74 -4.71 -14.09
CA ASN A 76 -0.81 -5.61 -14.76
C ASN A 76 0.20 -6.29 -13.83
N SER A 77 0.20 -5.98 -12.53
CA SER A 77 1.14 -6.59 -11.60
C SER A 77 0.82 -8.08 -11.39
N ALA A 78 1.65 -8.93 -11.98
CA ALA A 78 1.48 -10.38 -11.86
C ALA A 78 1.63 -10.86 -10.41
N SER A 79 2.55 -10.27 -9.65
CA SER A 79 2.77 -10.64 -8.25
C SER A 79 1.56 -10.28 -7.38
N THR A 80 0.96 -9.12 -7.63
CA THR A 80 -0.26 -8.70 -6.91
C THR A 80 -1.44 -9.59 -7.26
N GLN A 81 -1.59 -9.94 -8.54
CA GLN A 81 -2.65 -10.84 -8.98
C GLN A 81 -2.51 -12.23 -8.37
N ALA A 82 -1.29 -12.72 -8.22
CA ALA A 82 -1.03 -14.03 -7.62
C ALA A 82 -1.48 -14.10 -6.15
N TRP A 83 -1.47 -12.96 -5.45
CA TRP A 83 -1.92 -12.86 -4.06
C TRP A 83 -3.39 -12.46 -3.91
N SER A 84 -4.05 -12.11 -5.00
CA SER A 84 -5.47 -11.73 -4.97
C SER A 84 -6.31 -12.86 -4.37
N GLY A 85 -7.16 -12.51 -3.39
CA GLY A 85 -7.99 -13.47 -2.68
C GLY A 85 -7.29 -14.25 -1.57
N ARG A 86 -5.97 -14.11 -1.42
CA ARG A 86 -5.20 -14.78 -0.35
C ARG A 86 -5.05 -13.91 0.89
N PHE A 87 -5.35 -12.63 0.78
CA PHE A 87 -5.41 -11.69 1.90
C PHE A 87 -6.59 -10.76 1.72
N THR A 88 -6.96 -10.04 2.77
CA THR A 88 -8.12 -9.15 2.78
C THR A 88 -7.68 -7.71 2.92
N VAL A 89 -8.14 -6.85 2.01
CA VAL A 89 -8.00 -5.40 2.13
C VAL A 89 -9.22 -4.87 2.89
N LEU A 90 -9.01 -4.37 4.10
CA LEU A 90 -10.09 -3.86 4.94
C LEU A 90 -10.32 -2.38 4.73
N ARG A 91 -9.26 -1.62 4.47
CA ARG A 91 -9.32 -0.19 4.15
C ARG A 91 -8.20 0.17 3.19
N CYS A 92 -8.54 1.03 2.23
CA CYS A 92 -7.55 1.68 1.38
C CYS A 92 -7.99 3.12 1.24
N LEU A 93 -7.28 4.03 1.91
CA LEU A 93 -7.65 5.43 2.02
C LEU A 93 -6.50 6.32 1.61
N VAL A 94 -6.83 7.45 0.98
CA VAL A 94 -5.85 8.48 0.65
C VAL A 94 -6.17 9.70 1.50
N TYR A 95 -5.16 10.20 2.20
CA TYR A 95 -5.26 11.39 3.04
C TYR A 95 -4.39 12.49 2.44
N GLU A 96 -4.99 13.67 2.30
CA GLU A 96 -4.29 14.86 1.85
C GLU A 96 -3.66 15.56 3.05
N GLN A 97 -2.40 15.99 2.92
CA GLN A 97 -1.76 16.75 3.98
C GLN A 97 -2.35 18.16 4.07
N ILE A 98 -2.88 18.52 5.22
CA ILE A 98 -3.45 19.85 5.45
C ILE A 98 -2.57 20.72 6.36
N TYR A 99 -1.65 20.09 7.09
CA TYR A 99 -0.71 20.81 7.95
C TYR A 99 0.53 19.94 8.22
N PRO A 100 1.75 20.49 8.24
CA PRO A 100 2.04 21.86 7.79
C PRO A 100 1.69 22.05 6.32
N PRO A 101 1.44 23.29 5.88
CA PRO A 101 1.12 23.53 4.47
C PRO A 101 2.26 23.03 3.57
N ALA A 102 1.87 22.41 2.47
CA ALA A 102 2.83 21.88 1.52
C ALA A 102 3.37 22.98 0.58
#